data_69122e2636cd39bb198c19c97eb9578f
#
_entry.id   69122e2636cd39bb198c19c97eb9578f
#
_cell.length_a   1.000
_cell.length_b   1.000
_cell.length_c   1.000
_cell.angle_alpha   90.00
_cell.angle_beta   90.00
_cell.angle_gamma   90.00
#
_symmetry.space_group_name_H-M   'P 1'
#
loop_
_entity.id
_entity.type
_entity.pdbx_description
1 polymer ?
#
loop_
_entity_poly.entity_id
_entity_poly.type
_entity_poly.pdbx_seq_one_letter_code
_entity_poly.pdbx_strand_id
1 'polypeptide(L)'
;MDINSFCPYIRRAEHSVLTHPFLINTRVIYDYEIIYVADGKCVLTVEDVPYICKKGDAVLIPPGIPHKFECTDNDFVQPHMHFDLIYNHNSTLTPISFKNTSHMTESEKKLIQSNFFEGLDIPYVFKPLDADKFKKLLYSVIRYFSEGKTLCVMARTLELVELILMQFGSSRTSPKETANNTAVTVKNYIENNFMQLLSLDALALQFHINKFTLIRNFKSEFGINIMEFYRGKRIEYAKKALCETGLSVSDIGEQLCFNDIYSFSRFFKNFVGISPSEYRKKTMTDK
;
A
#
# COMPACT_ATOMS: atom_id res chain seq x y z
N MET A 1 -17.98 -4.85 7.77
CA MET A 1 -18.54 -3.74 6.95
C MET A 1 -20.00 -4.02 6.71
N ASP A 2 -20.90 -3.10 7.08
CA ASP A 2 -22.32 -3.19 6.77
C ASP A 2 -22.64 -2.36 5.52
N ILE A 3 -22.80 -3.02 4.38
CA ILE A 3 -23.11 -2.39 3.09
C ILE A 3 -24.49 -1.70 3.12
N ASN A 4 -25.42 -2.16 3.98
CA ASN A 4 -26.75 -1.57 4.09
C ASN A 4 -26.74 -0.13 4.66
N SER A 5 -25.63 0.27 5.28
CA SER A 5 -25.46 1.63 5.81
C SER A 5 -24.93 2.63 4.77
N PHE A 6 -24.61 2.19 3.54
CA PHE A 6 -24.05 3.07 2.51
C PHE A 6 -25.09 4.10 2.06
N CYS A 7 -24.75 5.36 2.28
CA CYS A 7 -25.54 6.52 1.91
C CYS A 7 -24.57 7.62 1.44
N PRO A 8 -24.05 7.54 0.20
CA PRO A 8 -22.99 8.41 -0.27
C PRO A 8 -23.39 9.89 -0.25
N TYR A 9 -22.51 10.73 0.28
CA TYR A 9 -22.61 12.18 0.22
C TYR A 9 -21.43 12.73 -0.60
N ILE A 10 -21.72 13.32 -1.75
CA ILE A 10 -20.69 13.82 -2.66
C ILE A 10 -20.38 15.28 -2.29
N ARG A 11 -19.12 15.53 -1.93
CA ARG A 11 -18.61 16.85 -1.54
C ARG A 11 -18.19 17.68 -2.75
N ARG A 12 -17.58 16.99 -3.71
CA ARG A 12 -17.04 17.59 -4.94
C ARG A 12 -17.03 16.52 -6.03
N ALA A 13 -17.39 16.91 -7.24
CA ALA A 13 -17.22 16.09 -8.43
C ALA A 13 -17.01 17.00 -9.63
N GLU A 14 -15.87 16.85 -10.30
CA GLU A 14 -15.51 17.71 -11.42
C GLU A 14 -14.51 17.06 -12.38
N HIS A 15 -14.43 17.64 -13.55
CA HIS A 15 -13.42 17.33 -14.57
C HIS A 15 -12.33 18.38 -14.50
N SER A 16 -11.17 18.04 -13.96
CA SER A 16 -10.05 18.96 -13.79
C SER A 16 -8.93 18.67 -14.76
N VAL A 17 -8.25 19.73 -15.19
CA VAL A 17 -6.97 19.67 -15.90
C VAL A 17 -5.94 20.39 -15.03
N LEU A 18 -4.95 19.66 -14.57
CA LEU A 18 -3.82 20.22 -13.84
C LEU A 18 -2.69 20.51 -14.84
N THR A 19 -2.44 21.80 -15.07
CA THR A 19 -1.41 22.24 -16.01
C THR A 19 -0.02 22.06 -15.42
N HIS A 20 0.88 21.44 -16.16
CA HIS A 20 2.26 21.21 -15.72
C HIS A 20 3.10 22.50 -15.72
N PRO A 21 4.14 22.63 -14.90
CA PRO A 21 4.41 21.75 -13.74
C PRO A 21 3.43 22.00 -12.60
N PHE A 22 2.99 20.94 -11.93
CA PHE A 22 2.18 21.11 -10.73
C PHE A 22 2.68 20.25 -9.56
N LEU A 23 2.47 20.75 -8.35
CA LEU A 23 2.72 20.06 -7.11
C LEU A 23 1.55 20.28 -6.16
N ILE A 24 0.86 19.22 -5.81
CA ILE A 24 -0.05 19.20 -4.68
C ILE A 24 0.74 18.66 -3.49
N ASN A 25 1.11 19.56 -2.56
CA ASN A 25 1.85 19.20 -1.36
C ASN A 25 1.13 18.16 -0.53
N THR A 26 1.88 17.46 0.33
CA THR A 26 1.33 16.43 1.22
C THR A 26 0.13 16.95 1.98
N ARG A 27 -1.00 16.28 1.80
CA ARG A 27 -2.29 16.59 2.41
C ARG A 27 -2.97 15.32 2.91
N VAL A 28 -3.95 15.49 3.78
CA VAL A 28 -4.90 14.45 4.22
C VAL A 28 -6.29 14.88 3.77
N ILE A 29 -7.08 13.94 3.31
CA ILE A 29 -8.50 14.14 3.00
C ILE A 29 -9.36 13.54 4.10
N TYR A 30 -10.55 14.12 4.32
CA TYR A 30 -11.50 13.68 5.35
C TYR A 30 -12.41 12.56 4.86
N ASP A 31 -12.50 12.41 3.54
CA ASP A 31 -13.42 11.59 2.78
C ASP A 31 -12.64 10.67 1.81
N TYR A 32 -13.33 10.00 0.92
CA TYR A 32 -12.71 9.26 -0.18
C TYR A 32 -12.50 10.16 -1.40
N GLU A 33 -11.38 9.96 -2.10
CA GLU A 33 -11.17 10.53 -3.42
C GLU A 33 -11.05 9.40 -4.45
N ILE A 34 -11.86 9.48 -5.51
CA ILE A 34 -11.73 8.65 -6.72
C ILE A 34 -11.33 9.55 -7.86
N ILE A 35 -10.24 9.17 -8.55
CA ILE A 35 -9.75 9.82 -9.76
C ILE A 35 -9.72 8.79 -10.90
N TYR A 36 -10.06 9.20 -12.11
CA TYR A 36 -9.72 8.46 -13.32
C TYR A 36 -8.72 9.28 -14.14
N VAL A 37 -7.62 8.67 -14.55
CA VAL A 37 -6.62 9.34 -15.38
C VAL A 37 -7.08 9.31 -16.83
N ALA A 38 -7.71 10.41 -17.28
CA ALA A 38 -8.25 10.50 -18.63
C ALA A 38 -7.15 10.77 -19.66
N ASP A 39 -6.11 11.55 -19.27
CA ASP A 39 -4.91 11.79 -20.08
C ASP A 39 -3.75 12.24 -19.21
N GLY A 40 -2.52 12.12 -19.75
CA GLY A 40 -1.29 12.47 -19.04
C GLY A 40 -0.79 11.40 -18.07
N LYS A 41 0.20 11.79 -17.28
CA LYS A 41 0.77 10.96 -16.19
C LYS A 41 1.18 11.87 -15.04
N CYS A 42 1.13 11.35 -13.83
CA CYS A 42 1.68 12.01 -12.64
C CYS A 42 2.25 10.98 -11.67
N VAL A 43 2.95 11.45 -10.67
CA VAL A 43 3.41 10.64 -9.54
C VAL A 43 2.52 10.96 -8.34
N LEU A 44 1.79 9.95 -7.87
CA LEU A 44 1.13 9.96 -6.59
C LEU A 44 2.10 9.38 -5.56
N THR A 45 2.42 10.11 -4.50
CA THR A 45 3.17 9.57 -3.36
C THR A 45 2.23 9.39 -2.18
N VAL A 46 2.16 8.18 -1.66
CA VAL A 46 1.37 7.82 -0.47
C VAL A 46 2.32 7.21 0.56
N GLU A 47 2.36 7.77 1.77
CA GLU A 47 3.23 7.29 2.85
C GLU A 47 4.68 7.10 2.37
N ASP A 48 5.22 8.08 1.62
CA ASP A 48 6.56 8.10 1.01
C ASP A 48 6.80 7.05 -0.11
N VAL A 49 5.77 6.33 -0.55
CA VAL A 49 5.86 5.40 -1.69
C VAL A 49 5.32 6.07 -2.95
N PRO A 50 6.13 6.19 -4.01
CA PRO A 50 5.69 6.75 -5.28
C PRO A 50 4.95 5.71 -6.14
N TYR A 51 3.83 6.13 -6.71
CA TYR A 51 3.01 5.40 -7.68
C TYR A 51 2.90 6.20 -8.96
N ILE A 52 3.19 5.59 -10.09
CA ILE A 52 3.00 6.23 -11.39
C ILE A 52 1.55 6.06 -11.81
N CYS A 53 0.83 7.17 -11.92
CA CYS A 53 -0.51 7.23 -12.47
C CYS A 53 -0.44 7.62 -13.95
N LYS A 54 -1.06 6.85 -14.83
CA LYS A 54 -1.05 7.06 -16.28
C LYS A 54 -2.44 6.84 -16.87
N LYS A 55 -2.64 7.33 -18.08
CA LYS A 55 -3.90 7.21 -18.81
C LYS A 55 -4.52 5.81 -18.69
N GLY A 56 -5.78 5.78 -18.27
CA GLY A 56 -6.57 4.58 -18.05
C GLY A 56 -6.46 3.99 -16.64
N ASP A 57 -5.62 4.55 -15.77
CA ASP A 57 -5.58 4.14 -14.37
C ASP A 57 -6.71 4.82 -13.57
N ALA A 58 -7.18 4.16 -12.54
CA ALA A 58 -7.99 4.73 -11.49
C ALA A 58 -7.17 4.87 -10.21
N VAL A 59 -7.48 5.89 -9.42
CA VAL A 59 -6.87 6.14 -8.10
C VAL A 59 -7.98 6.15 -7.08
N LEU A 60 -7.77 5.45 -5.97
CA LEU A 60 -8.64 5.49 -4.78
C LEU A 60 -7.80 5.90 -3.58
N ILE A 61 -8.08 7.06 -3.01
CA ILE A 61 -7.46 7.52 -1.77
C ILE A 61 -8.49 7.40 -0.65
N PRO A 62 -8.26 6.55 0.35
CA PRO A 62 -9.09 6.48 1.55
C PRO A 62 -8.92 7.72 2.46
N PRO A 63 -9.90 7.96 3.35
CA PRO A 63 -9.80 9.02 4.35
C PRO A 63 -8.56 8.87 5.24
N GLY A 64 -7.96 9.99 5.63
CA GLY A 64 -6.88 10.02 6.61
C GLY A 64 -5.49 9.62 6.09
N ILE A 65 -5.36 9.27 4.82
CA ILE A 65 -4.09 8.84 4.24
C ILE A 65 -3.28 10.04 3.71
N PRO A 66 -2.07 10.30 4.23
CA PRO A 66 -1.20 11.35 3.70
C PRO A 66 -0.75 11.03 2.28
N HIS A 67 -0.96 11.98 1.37
CA HIS A 67 -0.59 11.81 -0.03
C HIS A 67 -0.23 13.15 -0.69
N LYS A 68 0.54 13.09 -1.78
CA LYS A 68 0.87 14.21 -2.65
C LYS A 68 0.80 13.80 -4.12
N PHE A 69 0.56 14.76 -5.01
CA PHE A 69 0.65 14.57 -6.46
C PHE A 69 1.69 15.51 -7.06
N GLU A 70 2.47 15.02 -8.00
CA GLU A 70 3.51 15.77 -8.68
C GLU A 70 3.55 15.40 -10.17
N CYS A 71 3.61 16.42 -11.03
CA CYS A 71 3.82 16.26 -12.46
C CYS A 71 4.68 17.40 -13.00
N THR A 72 5.70 17.05 -13.78
CA THR A 72 6.66 18.00 -14.36
C THR A 72 6.58 18.07 -15.88
N ASP A 73 6.06 17.04 -16.55
CA ASP A 73 6.32 16.80 -17.96
C ASP A 73 5.11 17.05 -18.87
N ASN A 74 3.89 16.99 -18.33
CA ASN A 74 2.67 17.12 -19.13
C ASN A 74 1.46 17.50 -18.28
N ASP A 75 0.41 18.00 -18.93
CA ASP A 75 -0.86 18.22 -18.25
C ASP A 75 -1.49 16.90 -17.82
N PHE A 76 -2.22 16.95 -16.71
CA PHE A 76 -2.84 15.79 -16.11
C PHE A 76 -4.37 15.99 -16.08
N VAL A 77 -5.06 15.20 -16.88
CA VAL A 77 -6.52 15.28 -17.02
C VAL A 77 -7.18 14.27 -16.10
N GLN A 78 -7.85 14.78 -15.05
CA GLN A 78 -8.42 13.98 -13.97
C GLN A 78 -9.90 14.32 -13.72
N PRO A 79 -10.86 13.62 -14.31
CA PRO A 79 -12.19 13.55 -13.72
C PRO A 79 -12.08 12.87 -12.34
N HIS A 80 -12.61 13.53 -11.30
CA HIS A 80 -12.51 13.05 -9.93
C HIS A 80 -13.74 13.40 -9.11
N MET A 81 -13.90 12.72 -7.99
CA MET A 81 -14.88 13.04 -6.97
C MET A 81 -14.36 12.81 -5.57
N HIS A 82 -14.83 13.65 -4.64
CA HIS A 82 -14.70 13.49 -3.21
C HIS A 82 -16.04 13.12 -2.59
N PHE A 83 -16.09 12.09 -1.77
CA PHE A 83 -17.33 11.60 -1.20
C PHE A 83 -17.17 10.93 0.15
N ASP A 84 -18.16 11.09 1.01
CA ASP A 84 -18.37 10.23 2.17
C ASP A 84 -19.16 9.01 1.72
N LEU A 85 -18.77 7.82 2.17
CA LEU A 85 -19.52 6.61 1.88
C LEU A 85 -20.77 6.48 2.74
N ILE A 86 -20.74 7.06 3.94
CA ILE A 86 -21.87 7.13 4.86
C ILE A 86 -22.12 8.59 5.21
N TYR A 87 -23.31 9.09 4.88
CA TYR A 87 -23.73 10.42 5.30
C TYR A 87 -23.90 10.50 6.81
N ASN A 88 -23.36 11.56 7.40
CA ASN A 88 -23.63 11.96 8.78
C ASN A 88 -23.65 13.50 8.86
N HIS A 89 -24.06 14.06 10.01
CA HIS A 89 -24.16 15.52 10.12
C HIS A 89 -22.81 16.24 9.93
N ASN A 90 -21.68 15.60 10.22
CA ASN A 90 -20.34 16.15 9.97
C ASN A 90 -20.03 16.26 8.48
N SER A 91 -20.70 15.47 7.63
CA SER A 91 -20.53 15.53 6.17
C SER A 91 -20.80 16.92 5.61
N THR A 92 -21.73 17.66 6.19
CA THR A 92 -22.08 19.03 5.80
C THR A 92 -21.26 20.10 6.50
N LEU A 93 -20.63 19.78 7.64
CA LEU A 93 -19.82 20.73 8.43
C LEU A 93 -18.39 20.90 7.90
N THR A 94 -17.95 20.01 7.03
CA THR A 94 -16.60 20.03 6.46
C THR A 94 -16.66 20.52 5.00
N PRO A 95 -16.61 21.84 4.76
CA PRO A 95 -16.75 22.40 3.41
C PRO A 95 -15.55 22.09 2.51
N ILE A 96 -14.36 21.90 3.11
CA ILE A 96 -13.12 21.53 2.43
C ILE A 96 -12.79 20.09 2.79
N SER A 97 -12.70 19.24 1.78
CA SER A 97 -12.45 17.82 1.99
C SER A 97 -10.95 17.47 2.16
N PHE A 98 -10.05 18.44 2.17
CA PHE A 98 -8.61 18.19 2.32
C PHE A 98 -7.92 19.30 3.13
N LYS A 99 -6.83 18.93 3.83
CA LYS A 99 -5.98 19.85 4.58
C LYS A 99 -4.53 19.35 4.64
N ASN A 100 -3.60 20.30 4.75
CA ASN A 100 -2.21 19.95 5.03
C ASN A 100 -2.10 19.33 6.43
N THR A 101 -1.41 18.20 6.54
CA THR A 101 -1.25 17.44 7.79
C THR A 101 -0.69 18.27 8.95
N SER A 102 0.24 19.18 8.66
CA SER A 102 0.87 20.05 9.67
C SER A 102 -0.08 21.10 10.28
N HIS A 103 -1.21 21.36 9.63
CA HIS A 103 -2.20 22.34 10.06
C HIS A 103 -3.50 21.71 10.59
N MET A 104 -3.55 20.39 10.73
CA MET A 104 -4.74 19.68 11.18
C MET A 104 -4.81 19.65 12.70
N THR A 105 -5.87 20.23 13.26
CA THR A 105 -6.17 20.20 14.69
C THR A 105 -6.73 18.84 15.12
N GLU A 106 -6.71 18.54 16.42
CA GLU A 106 -7.32 17.31 16.96
C GLU A 106 -8.83 17.24 16.71
N SER A 107 -9.51 18.39 16.65
CA SER A 107 -10.93 18.46 16.31
C SER A 107 -11.18 18.07 14.86
N GLU A 108 -10.31 18.48 13.95
CA GLU A 108 -10.39 18.15 12.52
C GLU A 108 -10.06 16.68 12.25
N LYS A 109 -9.13 16.09 12.97
CA LYS A 109 -8.85 14.66 12.87
C LYS A 109 -10.08 13.80 13.18
N LYS A 110 -10.97 14.26 14.05
CA LYS A 110 -12.23 13.57 14.35
C LYS A 110 -13.27 13.66 13.24
N LEU A 111 -13.08 14.55 12.26
CA LEU A 111 -13.95 14.65 11.08
C LEU A 111 -13.54 13.66 9.97
N ILE A 112 -12.37 13.04 10.07
CA ILE A 112 -11.92 12.03 9.12
C ILE A 112 -12.90 10.85 9.18
N GLN A 113 -13.43 10.47 8.02
CA GLN A 113 -14.30 9.32 7.89
C GLN A 113 -13.56 8.01 8.23
N SER A 114 -14.30 7.01 8.70
CA SER A 114 -13.74 5.67 8.81
C SER A 114 -13.45 5.07 7.43
N ASN A 115 -12.34 4.37 7.30
CA ASN A 115 -12.06 3.64 6.07
C ASN A 115 -12.87 2.34 6.00
N PHE A 116 -14.00 2.36 5.28
CA PHE A 116 -14.88 1.20 5.10
C PHE A 116 -14.28 0.11 4.20
N PHE A 117 -13.23 0.42 3.46
CA PHE A 117 -12.47 -0.54 2.65
C PHE A 117 -11.27 -1.12 3.41
N GLU A 118 -11.13 -0.79 4.70
CA GLU A 118 -10.08 -1.39 5.52
C GLU A 118 -10.24 -2.91 5.57
N GLY A 119 -9.13 -3.62 5.28
CA GLY A 119 -9.12 -5.08 5.17
C GLY A 119 -9.43 -5.62 3.77
N LEU A 120 -9.80 -4.78 2.79
CA LEU A 120 -9.76 -5.12 1.38
C LEU A 120 -8.40 -4.70 0.81
N ASP A 121 -7.83 -5.56 -0.02
CA ASP A 121 -6.53 -5.29 -0.66
C ASP A 121 -6.74 -4.47 -1.95
N ILE A 122 -7.23 -3.24 -1.79
CA ILE A 122 -7.45 -2.30 -2.90
C ILE A 122 -6.18 -1.46 -3.07
N PRO A 123 -5.47 -1.55 -4.21
CA PRO A 123 -4.32 -0.70 -4.48
C PRO A 123 -4.74 0.78 -4.61
N TYR A 124 -3.88 1.72 -4.20
CA TYR A 124 -4.14 3.15 -4.42
C TYR A 124 -4.25 3.51 -5.91
N VAL A 125 -3.52 2.82 -6.77
CA VAL A 125 -3.56 2.99 -8.23
C VAL A 125 -3.82 1.63 -8.85
N PHE A 126 -4.86 1.52 -9.68
CA PHE A 126 -5.25 0.27 -10.32
C PHE A 126 -5.86 0.50 -11.70
N LYS A 127 -5.90 -0.54 -12.51
CA LYS A 127 -6.69 -0.54 -13.75
C LYS A 127 -8.08 -1.08 -13.45
N PRO A 128 -9.15 -0.29 -13.74
CA PRO A 128 -10.50 -0.80 -13.63
C PRO A 128 -10.70 -2.02 -14.54
N LEU A 129 -11.35 -3.06 -14.03
CA LEU A 129 -11.63 -4.28 -14.81
C LEU A 129 -12.51 -3.96 -16.04
N ASP A 130 -13.48 -3.05 -15.87
CA ASP A 130 -14.29 -2.47 -16.94
C ASP A 130 -14.05 -0.95 -16.97
N ALA A 131 -12.99 -0.53 -17.68
CA ALA A 131 -12.57 0.85 -17.73
C ALA A 131 -13.62 1.78 -18.38
N ASP A 132 -14.36 1.29 -19.37
CA ASP A 132 -15.39 2.08 -20.05
C ASP A 132 -16.59 2.32 -19.15
N LYS A 133 -17.05 1.31 -18.43
CA LYS A 133 -18.14 1.44 -17.45
C LYS A 133 -17.73 2.33 -16.29
N PHE A 134 -16.54 2.14 -15.74
CA PHE A 134 -15.98 2.96 -14.66
C PHE A 134 -15.95 4.44 -15.06
N LYS A 135 -15.37 4.74 -16.22
CA LYS A 135 -15.32 6.08 -16.79
C LYS A 135 -16.72 6.68 -16.97
N LYS A 136 -17.64 5.97 -17.62
CA LYS A 136 -19.02 6.42 -17.84
C LYS A 136 -19.75 6.76 -16.54
N LEU A 137 -19.57 5.94 -15.50
CA LEU A 137 -20.17 6.17 -14.18
C LEU A 137 -19.61 7.43 -13.54
N LEU A 138 -18.28 7.60 -13.50
CA LEU A 138 -17.66 8.79 -12.91
C LEU A 138 -18.08 10.07 -13.62
N TYR A 139 -18.09 10.08 -14.96
CA TYR A 139 -18.59 11.23 -15.73
C TYR A 139 -20.09 11.50 -15.50
N SER A 140 -20.89 10.44 -15.26
CA SER A 140 -22.29 10.60 -14.90
C SER A 140 -22.46 11.22 -13.51
N VAL A 141 -21.62 10.82 -12.53
CA VAL A 141 -21.57 11.47 -11.21
C VAL A 141 -21.28 12.96 -11.35
N ILE A 142 -20.22 13.32 -12.09
CA ILE A 142 -19.82 14.72 -12.31
C ILE A 142 -20.96 15.53 -12.94
N ARG A 143 -21.59 15.01 -13.99
CA ARG A 143 -22.70 15.66 -14.67
C ARG A 143 -23.91 15.84 -13.75
N TYR A 144 -24.36 14.79 -13.07
CA TYR A 144 -25.53 14.87 -12.18
C TYR A 144 -25.27 15.73 -10.96
N PHE A 145 -24.02 15.77 -10.46
CA PHE A 145 -23.62 16.66 -9.38
C PHE A 145 -23.75 18.12 -9.81
N SER A 146 -23.28 18.50 -10.99
CA SER A 146 -23.42 19.85 -11.53
C SER A 146 -24.89 20.25 -11.82
N GLU A 147 -25.74 19.26 -12.10
CA GLU A 147 -27.18 19.44 -12.31
C GLU A 147 -28.01 19.42 -11.01
N GLY A 148 -27.40 19.22 -9.85
CA GLY A 148 -28.09 19.13 -8.56
C GLY A 148 -28.99 17.88 -8.38
N LYS A 149 -28.78 16.83 -9.17
CA LYS A 149 -29.58 15.59 -9.17
C LYS A 149 -29.10 14.60 -8.12
N THR A 150 -29.30 14.90 -6.85
CA THR A 150 -28.73 14.18 -5.71
C THR A 150 -28.96 12.66 -5.75
N LEU A 151 -30.19 12.18 -6.00
CA LEU A 151 -30.47 10.74 -6.06
C LEU A 151 -29.73 10.04 -7.21
N CYS A 152 -29.61 10.71 -8.36
CA CYS A 152 -28.83 10.14 -9.48
C CYS A 152 -27.34 10.06 -9.14
N VAL A 153 -26.80 11.09 -8.48
CA VAL A 153 -25.41 11.10 -8.00
C VAL A 153 -25.16 9.94 -7.04
N MET A 154 -26.01 9.76 -6.03
CA MET A 154 -25.91 8.66 -5.07
C MET A 154 -25.94 7.30 -5.75
N ALA A 155 -26.90 7.08 -6.65
CA ALA A 155 -27.03 5.82 -7.37
C ALA A 155 -25.78 5.49 -8.20
N ARG A 156 -25.25 6.47 -8.96
CA ARG A 156 -24.02 6.26 -9.77
C ARG A 156 -22.78 6.08 -8.93
N THR A 157 -22.69 6.73 -7.77
CA THR A 157 -21.61 6.51 -6.81
C THR A 157 -21.64 5.10 -6.24
N LEU A 158 -22.82 4.58 -5.87
CA LEU A 158 -22.97 3.20 -5.42
C LEU A 158 -22.59 2.18 -6.49
N GLU A 159 -23.00 2.40 -7.75
CA GLU A 159 -22.59 1.56 -8.88
C GLU A 159 -21.07 1.58 -9.10
N LEU A 160 -20.41 2.74 -8.90
CA LEU A 160 -18.96 2.87 -9.02
C LEU A 160 -18.23 2.13 -7.88
N VAL A 161 -18.74 2.26 -6.65
CA VAL A 161 -18.25 1.52 -5.48
C VAL A 161 -18.42 0.01 -5.69
N GLU A 162 -19.57 -0.42 -6.23
CA GLU A 162 -19.83 -1.83 -6.54
C GLU A 162 -18.80 -2.40 -7.54
N LEU A 163 -18.43 -1.64 -8.59
CA LEU A 163 -17.38 -2.08 -9.52
C LEU A 163 -16.04 -2.32 -8.81
N ILE A 164 -15.68 -1.44 -7.86
CA ILE A 164 -14.45 -1.59 -7.06
C ILE A 164 -14.56 -2.84 -6.17
N LEU A 165 -15.71 -3.02 -5.50
CA LEU A 165 -15.94 -4.18 -4.65
C LEU A 165 -16.01 -5.49 -5.44
N MET A 166 -16.56 -5.50 -6.65
CA MET A 166 -16.53 -6.68 -7.52
C MET A 166 -15.11 -7.05 -7.95
N GLN A 167 -14.26 -6.05 -8.20
CA GLN A 167 -12.87 -6.28 -8.61
C GLN A 167 -11.99 -6.77 -7.46
N PHE A 168 -12.18 -6.24 -6.25
CA PHE A 168 -11.30 -6.48 -5.11
C PHE A 168 -12.00 -7.16 -3.92
N GLY A 169 -13.32 -7.19 -3.91
CA GLY A 169 -14.13 -7.73 -2.80
C GLY A 169 -14.25 -9.24 -2.80
N SER A 170 -13.95 -9.94 -3.89
CA SER A 170 -13.95 -11.41 -3.97
C SER A 170 -12.85 -12.06 -3.13
N SER A 171 -11.95 -11.28 -2.58
CA SER A 171 -11.01 -11.68 -1.54
C SER A 171 -11.64 -11.73 -0.13
N ARG A 172 -12.95 -11.90 -0.02
CA ARG A 172 -13.65 -12.20 1.24
C ARG A 172 -13.53 -13.67 1.68
N THR A 173 -12.35 -14.19 1.69
CA THR A 173 -11.93 -14.97 2.86
C THR A 173 -11.84 -13.96 4.02
N SER A 174 -12.21 -14.33 5.24
CA SER A 174 -12.24 -13.38 6.36
C SER A 174 -10.98 -12.49 6.34
N PRO A 175 -11.04 -11.19 6.72
CA PRO A 175 -9.84 -10.31 6.69
C PRO A 175 -8.63 -10.91 7.39
N LYS A 176 -8.87 -11.80 8.33
CA LYS A 176 -7.85 -12.63 8.99
C LYS A 176 -7.28 -13.74 8.10
N GLU A 177 -8.10 -14.43 7.31
CA GLU A 177 -7.65 -15.57 6.48
C GLU A 177 -6.85 -15.13 5.25
N THR A 178 -7.20 -14.01 4.60
CA THR A 178 -6.45 -13.52 3.44
C THR A 178 -5.13 -12.87 3.86
N ALA A 179 -5.13 -12.07 4.92
CA ALA A 179 -3.91 -11.53 5.52
C ALA A 179 -2.99 -12.67 5.99
N ASN A 180 -3.54 -13.69 6.64
CA ASN A 180 -2.84 -14.90 7.08
C ASN A 180 -2.32 -15.68 5.87
N ASN A 181 -3.12 -15.89 4.84
CA ASN A 181 -2.70 -16.65 3.66
C ASN A 181 -1.56 -15.93 2.90
N THR A 182 -1.66 -14.62 2.71
CA THR A 182 -0.57 -13.84 2.08
C THR A 182 0.69 -13.82 2.95
N ALA A 183 0.55 -13.59 4.25
CA ALA A 183 1.69 -13.59 5.16
C ALA A 183 2.38 -14.97 5.20
N VAL A 184 1.60 -16.06 5.22
CA VAL A 184 2.12 -17.44 5.13
C VAL A 184 2.80 -17.69 3.79
N THR A 185 2.22 -17.25 2.67
CA THR A 185 2.81 -17.40 1.35
C THR A 185 4.14 -16.66 1.23
N VAL A 186 4.21 -15.42 1.75
CA VAL A 186 5.44 -14.63 1.79
C VAL A 186 6.49 -15.26 2.70
N LYS A 187 6.08 -15.79 3.86
CA LYS A 187 6.98 -16.55 4.75
C LYS A 187 7.61 -17.74 4.03
N ASN A 188 6.78 -18.57 3.38
CA ASN A 188 7.22 -19.73 2.62
C ASN A 188 8.16 -19.33 1.47
N TYR A 189 7.86 -18.23 0.78
CA TYR A 189 8.74 -17.69 -0.25
C TYR A 189 10.11 -17.30 0.31
N ILE A 190 10.14 -16.59 1.44
CA ILE A 190 11.39 -16.20 2.10
C ILE A 190 12.17 -17.46 2.54
N GLU A 191 11.51 -18.46 3.10
CA GLU A 191 12.14 -19.72 3.53
C GLU A 191 12.78 -20.49 2.37
N ASN A 192 12.21 -20.40 1.18
CA ASN A 192 12.75 -21.04 -0.01
C ASN A 192 13.79 -20.20 -0.78
N ASN A 193 13.84 -18.88 -0.51
CA ASN A 193 14.68 -17.94 -1.28
C ASN A 193 15.61 -17.08 -0.41
N PHE A 194 15.80 -17.39 0.88
CA PHE A 194 16.58 -16.57 1.80
C PHE A 194 18.06 -16.41 1.43
N MET A 195 18.60 -17.29 0.61
CA MET A 195 19.96 -17.18 0.08
C MET A 195 20.10 -16.02 -0.91
N GLN A 196 19.04 -15.66 -1.62
CA GLN A 196 19.03 -14.55 -2.56
C GLN A 196 18.87 -13.21 -1.85
N LEU A 197 19.27 -12.12 -2.53
CA LEU A 197 19.02 -10.76 -2.05
C LEU A 197 17.54 -10.43 -2.19
N LEU A 198 16.85 -10.31 -1.07
CA LEU A 198 15.45 -9.92 -1.01
C LEU A 198 15.32 -8.49 -0.46
N SER A 199 14.46 -7.70 -1.08
CA SER A 199 14.04 -6.41 -0.58
C SER A 199 12.51 -6.37 -0.36
N LEU A 200 12.06 -5.47 0.49
CA LEU A 200 10.61 -5.28 0.70
C LEU A 200 9.89 -4.87 -0.60
N ASP A 201 10.55 -4.07 -1.44
CA ASP A 201 9.99 -3.63 -2.71
C ASP A 201 9.86 -4.80 -3.70
N ALA A 202 10.87 -5.67 -3.75
CA ALA A 202 10.83 -6.88 -4.57
C ALA A 202 9.72 -7.83 -4.11
N LEU A 203 9.56 -8.03 -2.80
CA LEU A 203 8.48 -8.86 -2.25
C LEU A 203 7.09 -8.24 -2.53
N ALA A 204 6.95 -6.94 -2.34
CA ALA A 204 5.71 -6.22 -2.62
C ALA A 204 5.30 -6.37 -4.10
N LEU A 205 6.27 -6.23 -5.02
CA LEU A 205 6.06 -6.43 -6.45
C LEU A 205 5.72 -7.88 -6.78
N GLN A 206 6.46 -8.85 -6.25
CA GLN A 206 6.28 -10.28 -6.48
C GLN A 206 4.89 -10.77 -6.07
N PHE A 207 4.37 -10.27 -4.96
CA PHE A 207 3.07 -10.67 -4.43
C PHE A 207 1.94 -9.71 -4.81
N HIS A 208 2.20 -8.71 -5.63
CA HIS A 208 1.23 -7.69 -6.07
C HIS A 208 0.49 -7.02 -4.90
N ILE A 209 1.18 -6.80 -3.78
CA ILE A 209 0.64 -6.21 -2.56
C ILE A 209 1.38 -4.93 -2.21
N ASN A 210 0.67 -3.99 -1.59
CA ASN A 210 1.32 -2.78 -1.06
C ASN A 210 2.35 -3.14 0.02
N LYS A 211 3.53 -2.53 -0.02
CA LYS A 211 4.65 -2.75 0.91
C LYS A 211 4.24 -2.63 2.38
N PHE A 212 3.43 -1.62 2.71
CA PHE A 212 3.00 -1.38 4.10
C PHE A 212 1.96 -2.41 4.54
N THR A 213 1.03 -2.77 3.65
CA THR A 213 0.08 -3.86 3.89
C THR A 213 0.83 -5.17 4.12
N LEU A 214 1.86 -5.44 3.32
CA LEU A 214 2.72 -6.61 3.47
C LEU A 214 3.41 -6.65 4.85
N ILE A 215 4.04 -5.53 5.26
CA ILE A 215 4.71 -5.40 6.57
C ILE A 215 3.71 -5.59 7.71
N ARG A 216 2.56 -4.92 7.64
CA ARG A 216 1.51 -4.98 8.67
C ARG A 216 0.96 -6.39 8.80
N ASN A 217 0.58 -7.03 7.70
CA ASN A 217 0.01 -8.37 7.70
C ASN A 217 1.01 -9.39 8.23
N PHE A 218 2.27 -9.33 7.80
CA PHE A 218 3.31 -10.23 8.26
C PHE A 218 3.60 -10.07 9.76
N LYS A 219 3.68 -8.82 10.24
CA LYS A 219 3.89 -8.53 11.67
C LYS A 219 2.69 -8.93 12.52
N SER A 220 1.47 -8.73 12.02
CA SER A 220 0.24 -9.15 12.70
C SER A 220 0.15 -10.66 12.86
N GLU A 221 0.59 -11.42 11.83
CA GLU A 221 0.50 -12.87 11.81
C GLU A 221 1.63 -13.54 12.60
N PHE A 222 2.87 -13.06 12.43
CA PHE A 222 4.06 -13.72 13.01
C PHE A 222 4.69 -12.96 14.17
N GLY A 223 4.21 -11.78 14.53
CA GLY A 223 4.74 -10.96 15.62
C GLY A 223 6.10 -10.31 15.33
N ILE A 224 6.69 -10.56 14.18
CA ILE A 224 8.05 -10.18 13.80
C ILE A 224 8.03 -9.41 12.48
N ASN A 225 8.98 -8.48 12.29
CA ASN A 225 9.14 -7.78 11.02
C ASN A 225 9.66 -8.72 9.93
N ILE A 226 9.17 -8.52 8.71
CA ILE A 226 9.50 -9.37 7.54
C ILE A 226 11.01 -9.44 7.26
N MET A 227 11.71 -8.30 7.33
CA MET A 227 13.15 -8.25 7.08
C MET A 227 13.96 -8.83 8.26
N GLU A 228 13.42 -8.78 9.46
CA GLU A 228 13.99 -9.43 10.62
C GLU A 228 13.87 -10.96 10.50
N PHE A 229 12.72 -11.47 10.07
CA PHE A 229 12.52 -12.87 9.75
C PHE A 229 13.49 -13.35 8.66
N TYR A 230 13.60 -12.61 7.56
CA TYR A 230 14.54 -12.92 6.47
C TYR A 230 16.00 -12.99 6.96
N ARG A 231 16.43 -12.00 7.76
CA ARG A 231 17.77 -11.99 8.34
C ARG A 231 17.99 -13.16 9.31
N GLY A 232 16.98 -13.50 10.09
CA GLY A 232 16.99 -14.65 10.99
C GLY A 232 17.27 -15.97 10.27
N LYS A 233 16.59 -16.21 9.13
CA LYS A 233 16.81 -17.42 8.30
C LYS A 233 18.23 -17.50 7.74
N ARG A 234 18.80 -16.38 7.34
CA ARG A 234 20.20 -16.32 6.87
C ARG A 234 21.19 -16.61 7.98
N ILE A 235 20.92 -16.14 9.20
CA ILE A 235 21.75 -16.44 10.39
C ILE A 235 21.63 -17.90 10.79
N GLU A 236 20.43 -18.51 10.79
CA GLU A 236 20.23 -19.93 11.05
C GLU A 236 21.08 -20.79 10.09
N TYR A 237 20.99 -20.50 8.81
CA TYR A 237 21.80 -21.17 7.79
C TYR A 237 23.31 -20.99 8.04
N ALA A 238 23.75 -19.74 8.29
CA ALA A 238 25.17 -19.46 8.54
C ALA A 238 25.70 -20.21 9.77
N LYS A 239 24.95 -20.26 10.87
CA LYS A 239 25.30 -21.03 12.06
C LYS A 239 25.46 -22.51 11.75
N LYS A 240 24.50 -23.08 11.01
CA LYS A 240 24.52 -24.48 10.61
C LYS A 240 25.73 -24.78 9.73
N ALA A 241 25.95 -23.97 8.68
CA ALA A 241 27.07 -24.13 7.77
C ALA A 241 28.44 -24.02 8.48
N LEU A 242 28.57 -23.08 9.43
CA LEU A 242 29.77 -22.92 10.24
C LEU A 242 30.12 -24.14 11.13
N CYS A 243 29.11 -24.88 11.62
CA CYS A 243 29.25 -26.00 12.54
C CYS A 243 29.31 -27.37 11.86
N GLU A 244 28.60 -27.52 10.75
CA GLU A 244 28.34 -28.83 10.12
C GLU A 244 29.08 -29.04 8.81
N THR A 245 29.67 -27.97 8.22
CA THR A 245 30.38 -28.08 6.95
C THR A 245 31.83 -27.61 7.06
N GLY A 246 32.66 -28.03 6.11
CA GLY A 246 34.03 -27.55 5.93
C GLY A 246 34.17 -26.24 5.17
N LEU A 247 33.05 -25.57 4.83
CA LEU A 247 33.07 -24.35 4.06
C LEU A 247 33.83 -23.23 4.78
N SER A 248 34.59 -22.42 4.04
CA SER A 248 35.22 -21.25 4.61
C SER A 248 34.18 -20.16 4.99
N VAL A 249 34.57 -19.23 5.86
CA VAL A 249 33.72 -18.09 6.19
C VAL A 249 33.39 -17.27 4.93
N SER A 250 34.33 -17.20 3.97
CA SER A 250 34.12 -16.51 2.69
C SER A 250 33.07 -17.22 1.84
N ASP A 251 33.16 -18.56 1.71
CA ASP A 251 32.22 -19.35 0.91
C ASP A 251 30.78 -19.24 1.44
N ILE A 252 30.63 -19.26 2.77
CA ILE A 252 29.32 -19.07 3.41
C ILE A 252 28.77 -17.66 3.12
N GLY A 253 29.62 -16.65 3.18
CA GLY A 253 29.25 -15.28 2.82
C GLY A 253 28.81 -15.17 1.35
N GLU A 254 29.53 -15.79 0.43
CA GLU A 254 29.22 -15.82 -0.98
C GLU A 254 27.90 -16.54 -1.29
N GLN A 255 27.65 -17.71 -0.68
CA GLN A 255 26.37 -18.42 -0.80
C GLN A 255 25.18 -17.59 -0.31
N LEU A 256 25.39 -16.72 0.65
CA LEU A 256 24.40 -15.75 1.12
C LEU A 256 24.42 -14.43 0.34
N CYS A 257 25.07 -14.37 -0.83
CA CYS A 257 25.16 -13.20 -1.70
C CYS A 257 25.71 -11.94 -1.00
N PHE A 258 26.69 -12.08 -0.08
CA PHE A 258 27.47 -10.95 0.40
C PHE A 258 28.61 -10.64 -0.55
N ASN A 259 28.85 -9.36 -0.81
CA ASN A 259 29.90 -8.92 -1.73
C ASN A 259 31.33 -9.21 -1.24
N ASP A 260 31.50 -9.33 0.09
CA ASP A 260 32.80 -9.57 0.72
C ASP A 260 32.63 -10.21 2.11
N ILE A 261 33.72 -10.81 2.60
CA ILE A 261 33.80 -11.47 3.91
C ILE A 261 33.55 -10.50 5.07
N TYR A 262 33.89 -9.22 4.94
CA TYR A 262 33.75 -8.24 6.02
C TYR A 262 32.28 -7.87 6.21
N SER A 263 31.55 -7.70 5.12
CA SER A 263 30.11 -7.45 5.12
C SER A 263 29.33 -8.60 5.76
N PHE A 264 29.67 -9.85 5.41
CA PHE A 264 29.09 -11.03 6.07
C PHE A 264 29.47 -11.11 7.54
N SER A 265 30.74 -10.94 7.89
CA SER A 265 31.22 -11.02 9.28
C SER A 265 30.55 -9.96 10.16
N ARG A 266 30.36 -8.75 9.67
CA ARG A 266 29.65 -7.67 10.36
C ARG A 266 28.17 -8.01 10.55
N PHE A 267 27.52 -8.50 9.51
CA PHE A 267 26.13 -8.97 9.57
C PHE A 267 25.95 -10.05 10.63
N PHE A 268 26.80 -11.08 10.60
CA PHE A 268 26.74 -12.19 11.56
C PHE A 268 26.99 -11.72 12.99
N LYS A 269 28.05 -10.91 13.21
CA LYS A 269 28.40 -10.39 14.53
C LYS A 269 27.29 -9.52 15.14
N ASN A 270 26.61 -8.71 14.32
CA ASN A 270 25.49 -7.87 14.77
C ASN A 270 24.31 -8.70 15.30
N PHE A 271 24.09 -9.91 14.77
CA PHE A 271 22.99 -10.77 15.16
C PHE A 271 23.38 -11.77 16.27
N VAL A 272 24.62 -12.25 16.28
CA VAL A 272 25.09 -13.35 17.17
C VAL A 272 25.96 -12.84 18.31
N GLY A 273 26.47 -11.62 18.19
CA GLY A 273 27.35 -10.99 19.19
C GLY A 273 28.84 -11.28 19.01
N ILE A 274 29.19 -12.37 18.32
CA ILE A 274 30.59 -12.79 18.07
C ILE A 274 30.82 -13.00 16.55
N SER A 275 32.07 -13.00 16.12
CA SER A 275 32.41 -13.22 14.73
C SER A 275 32.14 -14.67 14.26
N PRO A 276 31.93 -14.90 12.93
CA PRO A 276 31.77 -16.27 12.41
C PRO A 276 32.90 -17.22 12.80
N SER A 277 34.14 -16.75 12.76
CA SER A 277 35.33 -17.56 13.13
C SER A 277 35.37 -17.90 14.61
N GLU A 278 35.03 -16.97 15.49
CA GLU A 278 34.89 -17.21 16.94
C GLU A 278 33.75 -18.19 17.23
N TYR A 279 32.61 -18.02 16.52
CA TYR A 279 31.47 -18.93 16.68
C TYR A 279 31.83 -20.37 16.31
N ARG A 280 32.54 -20.58 15.19
CA ARG A 280 33.02 -21.89 14.74
C ARG A 280 33.95 -22.52 15.79
N LYS A 281 34.95 -21.76 16.29
CA LYS A 281 35.88 -22.26 17.31
C LYS A 281 35.16 -22.72 18.59
N LYS A 282 34.23 -21.89 19.05
CA LYS A 282 33.49 -22.18 20.29
C LYS A 282 32.65 -23.46 20.16
N THR A 283 31.96 -23.65 19.06
CA THR A 283 31.11 -24.82 18.84
C THR A 283 31.87 -26.10 18.52
N MET A 284 33.16 -26.01 18.08
CA MET A 284 34.04 -27.16 17.95
C MET A 284 34.71 -27.58 19.25
N THR A 285 34.81 -26.69 20.23
CA THR A 285 35.41 -26.98 21.55
C THR A 285 34.39 -27.59 22.52
N ASP A 286 33.11 -27.41 22.26
CA ASP A 286 32.00 -27.93 23.07
C ASP A 286 31.47 -29.30 22.56
N LYS A 287 32.12 -29.92 21.56
CA LYS A 287 31.93 -31.30 21.09
C LYS A 287 33.10 -32.20 21.50
#